data_96152468f3d757d025a5b431771bb2b7
#
_entry.id   96152468f3d757d025a5b431771bb2b7
#
_cell.length_a   1.000
_cell.length_b   1.000
_cell.length_c   1.000
_cell.angle_alpha   90.00
_cell.angle_beta   90.00
_cell.angle_gamma   90.00
#
_symmetry.space_group_name_H-M   'P 1'
#
loop_
_entity.id
_entity.type
_entity.pdbx_description
1 polymer ?
#
loop_
_entity_poly.entity_id
_entity_poly.type
_entity_poly.pdbx_seq_one_letter_code
_entity_poly.pdbx_strand_id
1 'polypeptide(L)'
;MGFARADEVGDGLIAEPVWSDPLMVAVPARHPLLAHKRIPLEELLRYPLVLCDPQACEGHARQVDRVLRRVDMEPLVAERVASCELMMALVSAGIALGLTGCAHILASQEPGVVARQLTGRSPLLTTYLLRPEGAPSEMLARFIDRVQAIESPEGSRPTPGLDADSLEEPA
;
A
#
# COMPACT_ATOMS: atom_id res chain seq x y z
N MET A 1 5.83 20.86 10.82
CA MET A 1 6.24 19.96 9.72
C MET A 1 6.04 18.51 10.12
N GLY A 2 5.50 17.70 9.21
CA GLY A 2 5.28 16.27 9.45
C GLY A 2 4.99 15.54 8.16
N PHE A 3 4.91 14.21 8.24
CA PHE A 3 4.47 13.37 7.12
C PHE A 3 3.08 12.83 7.40
N ALA A 4 2.24 12.80 6.37
CA ALA A 4 0.89 12.24 6.45
C ALA A 4 0.52 11.54 5.13
N ARG A 5 -0.48 10.68 5.20
CA ARG A 5 -1.12 10.08 4.02
C ARG A 5 -2.41 10.81 3.62
N ALA A 6 -2.60 12.03 4.11
CA ALA A 6 -3.72 12.89 3.80
C ALA A 6 -3.24 14.12 3.03
N ASP A 7 -3.96 14.49 2.00
CA ASP A 7 -3.79 15.71 1.20
C ASP A 7 -4.71 16.84 1.67
N GLU A 8 -5.74 16.51 2.44
CA GLU A 8 -6.63 17.47 3.07
C GLU A 8 -5.99 17.97 4.37
N VAL A 9 -5.59 19.24 4.37
CA VAL A 9 -4.95 19.90 5.51
C VAL A 9 -5.77 21.11 5.92
N GLY A 10 -5.68 21.49 7.20
CA GLY A 10 -6.30 22.71 7.72
C GLY A 10 -5.64 23.98 7.18
N ASP A 11 -6.28 25.11 7.45
CA ASP A 11 -5.80 26.44 7.04
C ASP A 11 -4.36 26.68 7.51
N GLY A 12 -3.56 27.29 6.65
CA GLY A 12 -2.17 27.62 6.92
C GLY A 12 -1.17 26.48 6.77
N LEU A 13 -1.61 25.33 6.24
CA LEU A 13 -0.75 24.19 5.91
C LEU A 13 -0.80 23.87 4.42
N ILE A 14 0.33 23.40 3.89
CA ILE A 14 0.46 22.87 2.54
C ILE A 14 0.84 21.39 2.63
N ALA A 15 0.19 20.56 1.82
CA ALA A 15 0.53 19.16 1.63
C ALA A 15 1.24 18.98 0.28
N GLU A 16 2.50 18.60 0.31
CA GLU A 16 3.31 18.32 -0.88
C GLU A 16 3.52 16.81 -1.00
N PRO A 17 3.16 16.17 -2.14
CA PRO A 17 3.40 14.75 -2.33
C PRO A 17 4.92 14.51 -2.41
N VAL A 18 5.42 13.56 -1.61
CA VAL A 18 6.85 13.26 -1.57
C VAL A 18 7.16 11.82 -1.96
N TRP A 19 6.33 10.86 -1.55
CA TRP A 19 6.53 9.46 -1.88
C TRP A 19 5.23 8.80 -2.30
N SER A 20 5.34 7.83 -3.19
CA SER A 20 4.24 6.97 -3.61
C SER A 20 4.66 5.51 -3.51
N ASP A 21 3.81 4.69 -2.92
CA ASP A 21 4.03 3.27 -2.69
C ASP A 21 2.86 2.48 -3.28
N PRO A 22 3.11 1.47 -4.15
CA PRO A 22 2.03 0.68 -4.71
C PRO A 22 1.20 0.00 -3.63
N LEU A 23 -0.13 0.15 -3.72
CA LEU A 23 -1.05 -0.61 -2.88
C LEU A 23 -1.03 -2.08 -3.30
N MET A 24 -0.76 -2.94 -2.36
CA MET A 24 -0.69 -4.38 -2.54
C MET A 24 -1.68 -5.09 -1.63
N VAL A 25 -2.03 -6.30 -2.02
CA VAL A 25 -2.76 -7.24 -1.18
C VAL A 25 -1.76 -8.11 -0.44
N ALA A 26 -1.84 -8.13 0.88
CA ALA A 26 -1.16 -9.08 1.72
C ALA A 26 -2.01 -10.36 1.81
N VAL A 27 -1.48 -11.47 1.34
CA VAL A 27 -2.19 -12.74 1.17
C VAL A 27 -1.51 -13.82 1.98
N PRO A 28 -2.22 -14.64 2.78
CA PRO A 28 -1.63 -15.81 3.43
C PRO A 28 -1.02 -16.79 2.43
N ALA A 29 0.10 -17.39 2.75
CA ALA A 29 0.90 -18.24 1.84
C ALA A 29 0.17 -19.47 1.25
N ARG A 30 -0.98 -19.84 1.81
CA ARG A 30 -1.78 -20.99 1.32
C ARG A 30 -3.18 -20.58 0.86
N HIS A 31 -3.38 -19.30 0.59
CA HIS A 31 -4.69 -18.79 0.22
C HIS A 31 -5.03 -19.04 -1.26
N PRO A 32 -6.29 -19.38 -1.62
CA PRO A 32 -6.70 -19.64 -3.01
C PRO A 32 -6.40 -18.49 -3.98
N LEU A 33 -6.46 -17.23 -3.51
CA LEU A 33 -6.15 -16.06 -4.34
C LEU A 33 -4.72 -16.03 -4.88
N LEU A 34 -3.81 -16.84 -4.34
CA LEU A 34 -2.44 -16.95 -4.86
C LEU A 34 -2.38 -17.58 -6.25
N ALA A 35 -3.45 -18.24 -6.72
CA ALA A 35 -3.60 -18.69 -8.10
C ALA A 35 -3.62 -17.53 -9.09
N HIS A 36 -3.99 -16.32 -8.63
CA HIS A 36 -3.94 -15.12 -9.45
C HIS A 36 -2.56 -14.45 -9.36
N LYS A 37 -1.93 -14.17 -10.49
CA LYS A 37 -0.73 -13.32 -10.56
C LYS A 37 -1.05 -11.88 -10.12
N ARG A 38 -2.24 -11.39 -10.52
CA ARG A 38 -2.85 -10.13 -10.10
C ARG A 38 -4.28 -10.41 -9.68
N ILE A 39 -4.70 -9.88 -8.55
CA ILE A 39 -6.01 -10.16 -7.96
C ILE A 39 -7.04 -9.16 -8.47
N PRO A 40 -8.14 -9.63 -9.11
CA PRO A 40 -9.27 -8.76 -9.40
C PRO A 40 -9.90 -8.26 -8.09
N LEU A 41 -10.31 -6.98 -8.07
CA LEU A 41 -10.87 -6.37 -6.85
C LEU A 41 -12.16 -7.09 -6.41
N GLU A 42 -12.99 -7.52 -7.37
CA GLU A 42 -14.20 -8.27 -7.11
C GLU A 42 -13.91 -9.63 -6.44
N GLU A 43 -12.83 -10.29 -6.82
CA GLU A 43 -12.41 -11.54 -6.17
C GLU A 43 -11.87 -11.30 -4.77
N LEU A 44 -11.11 -10.22 -4.57
CA LEU A 44 -10.62 -9.84 -3.25
C LEU A 44 -11.78 -9.61 -2.27
N LEU A 45 -12.83 -8.91 -2.70
CA LEU A 45 -13.97 -8.53 -1.87
C LEU A 45 -14.87 -9.69 -1.45
N ARG A 46 -14.66 -10.88 -2.00
CA ARG A 46 -15.35 -12.11 -1.56
C ARG A 46 -14.76 -12.72 -0.29
N TYR A 47 -13.62 -12.22 0.16
CA TYR A 47 -12.91 -12.74 1.32
C TYR A 47 -12.85 -11.71 2.44
N PRO A 48 -12.74 -12.15 3.70
CA PRO A 48 -12.60 -11.24 4.81
C PRO A 48 -11.31 -10.41 4.71
N LEU A 49 -11.45 -9.12 5.01
CA LEU A 49 -10.36 -8.15 4.99
C LEU A 49 -10.05 -7.67 6.40
N VAL A 50 -8.77 -7.48 6.69
CA VAL A 50 -8.30 -6.66 7.79
C VAL A 50 -7.86 -5.31 7.23
N LEU A 51 -8.43 -4.25 7.77
CA LEU A 51 -8.20 -2.88 7.32
C LEU A 51 -7.67 -2.01 8.47
N CYS A 52 -6.98 -0.93 8.11
CA CYS A 52 -6.59 0.05 9.12
C CYS A 52 -7.81 0.79 9.69
N ASP A 53 -7.78 1.03 11.01
CA ASP A 53 -8.78 1.84 11.68
C ASP A 53 -8.70 3.30 11.21
N PRO A 54 -9.80 3.90 10.73
CA PRO A 54 -9.81 5.29 10.29
C PRO A 54 -9.42 6.29 11.39
N GLN A 55 -9.65 5.97 12.67
CA GLN A 55 -9.27 6.84 13.77
C GLN A 55 -7.76 6.81 14.05
N ALA A 56 -7.11 5.66 13.82
CA ALA A 56 -5.67 5.52 14.03
C ALA A 56 -4.85 5.89 12.79
N CYS A 57 -5.37 5.61 11.59
CA CYS A 57 -4.65 5.73 10.32
C CYS A 57 -5.53 6.39 9.24
N GLU A 58 -6.12 7.55 9.54
CA GLU A 58 -7.14 8.20 8.70
C GLU A 58 -6.75 8.31 7.22
N GLY A 59 -5.60 8.88 6.92
CA GLY A 59 -5.16 9.09 5.53
C GLY A 59 -4.95 7.77 4.77
N HIS A 60 -4.41 6.74 5.44
CA HIS A 60 -4.28 5.40 4.84
C HIS A 60 -5.67 4.79 4.57
N ALA A 61 -6.54 4.81 5.57
CA ALA A 61 -7.88 4.26 5.45
C ALA A 61 -8.68 4.93 4.33
N ARG A 62 -8.60 6.26 4.18
CA ARG A 62 -9.24 7.01 3.08
C ARG A 62 -8.71 6.59 1.71
N GLN A 63 -7.39 6.44 1.55
CA GLN A 63 -6.81 6.04 0.27
C GLN A 63 -7.22 4.61 -0.10
N VAL A 64 -7.23 3.68 0.84
CA VAL A 64 -7.71 2.30 0.65
C VAL A 64 -9.20 2.29 0.32
N ASP A 65 -10.02 3.03 1.04
CA ASP A 65 -11.47 3.11 0.83
C ASP A 65 -11.82 3.61 -0.59
N ARG A 66 -11.09 4.62 -1.11
CA ARG A 66 -11.24 5.07 -2.51
C ARG A 66 -11.01 3.93 -3.52
N VAL A 67 -10.13 3.00 -3.21
CA VAL A 67 -9.87 1.83 -4.08
C VAL A 67 -10.99 0.81 -3.96
N LEU A 68 -11.42 0.49 -2.75
CA LEU A 68 -12.49 -0.48 -2.50
C LEU A 68 -13.82 -0.05 -3.14
N ARG A 69 -14.10 1.24 -3.18
CA ARG A 69 -15.30 1.81 -3.81
C ARG A 69 -15.29 1.82 -5.35
N ARG A 70 -14.26 1.29 -6.00
CA ARG A 70 -14.23 1.20 -7.48
C ARG A 70 -15.18 0.14 -8.03
N VAL A 71 -15.64 -0.76 -7.20
CA VAL A 71 -16.64 -1.78 -7.53
C VAL A 71 -17.82 -1.63 -6.58
N ASP A 72 -19.01 -1.96 -7.08
CA ASP A 72 -20.24 -1.91 -6.31
C ASP A 72 -20.41 -3.19 -5.48
N MET A 73 -19.46 -3.40 -4.58
CA MET A 73 -19.45 -4.51 -3.60
C MET A 73 -18.98 -3.98 -2.26
N GLU A 74 -19.70 -4.33 -1.20
CA GLU A 74 -19.27 -4.00 0.15
C GLU A 74 -18.15 -4.95 0.61
N PRO A 75 -17.04 -4.42 1.17
CA PRO A 75 -15.99 -5.25 1.71
C PRO A 75 -16.45 -6.00 2.97
N LEU A 76 -16.13 -7.27 3.04
CA LEU A 76 -16.31 -8.07 4.25
C LEU A 76 -15.17 -7.75 5.24
N VAL A 77 -15.35 -6.77 6.11
CA VAL A 77 -14.33 -6.36 7.08
C VAL A 77 -14.39 -7.28 8.30
N ALA A 78 -13.36 -8.12 8.47
CA ALA A 78 -13.23 -9.01 9.62
C ALA A 78 -12.71 -8.27 10.86
N GLU A 79 -11.76 -7.34 10.66
CA GLU A 79 -11.17 -6.60 11.77
C GLU A 79 -10.64 -5.24 11.30
N ARG A 80 -10.59 -4.26 12.21
CA ARG A 80 -9.92 -2.98 12.03
C ARG A 80 -8.78 -2.84 13.02
N VAL A 81 -7.60 -2.50 12.53
CA VAL A 81 -6.36 -2.48 13.32
C VAL A 81 -5.71 -1.11 13.31
N ALA A 82 -5.06 -0.78 14.41
CA ALA A 82 -4.37 0.50 14.57
C ALA A 82 -2.96 0.53 13.93
N SER A 83 -2.43 -0.62 13.51
CA SER A 83 -1.09 -0.69 12.91
C SER A 83 -0.99 -1.73 11.79
N CYS A 84 -0.03 -1.48 10.88
CA CYS A 84 0.26 -2.43 9.80
C CYS A 84 0.90 -3.73 10.32
N GLU A 85 1.64 -3.68 11.41
CA GLU A 85 2.25 -4.86 12.03
C GLU A 85 1.19 -5.83 12.51
N LEU A 86 0.14 -5.33 13.18
CA LEU A 86 -0.98 -6.17 13.60
C LEU A 86 -1.74 -6.72 12.38
N MET A 87 -1.91 -5.91 11.32
CA MET A 87 -2.47 -6.39 10.05
C MET A 87 -1.66 -7.57 9.51
N MET A 88 -0.33 -7.44 9.43
CA MET A 88 0.52 -8.52 8.91
C MET A 88 0.44 -9.78 9.76
N ALA A 89 0.41 -9.66 11.08
CA ALA A 89 0.25 -10.79 11.99
C ALA A 89 -1.08 -11.54 11.76
N LEU A 90 -2.19 -10.83 11.60
CA LEU A 90 -3.50 -11.42 11.30
C LEU A 90 -3.53 -12.10 9.92
N VAL A 91 -2.89 -11.52 8.93
CA VAL A 91 -2.74 -12.12 7.59
C VAL A 91 -1.87 -13.38 7.69
N SER A 92 -0.73 -13.32 8.36
CA SER A 92 0.16 -14.46 8.56
C SER A 92 -0.54 -15.62 9.27
N ALA A 93 -1.42 -15.31 10.23
CA ALA A 93 -2.27 -16.29 10.90
C ALA A 93 -3.40 -16.87 10.01
N GLY A 94 -3.57 -16.36 8.79
CA GLY A 94 -4.60 -16.83 7.87
C GLY A 94 -6.03 -16.37 8.18
N ILE A 95 -6.19 -15.35 9.02
CA ILE A 95 -7.50 -14.86 9.47
C ILE A 95 -8.21 -14.07 8.39
N ALA A 96 -7.46 -13.21 7.65
CA ALA A 96 -8.02 -12.34 6.62
C ALA A 96 -6.92 -11.90 5.63
N LEU A 97 -7.33 -11.18 4.58
CA LEU A 97 -6.44 -10.50 3.65
C LEU A 97 -6.18 -9.07 4.11
N GLY A 98 -5.00 -8.53 3.84
CA GLY A 98 -4.66 -7.14 4.16
C GLY A 98 -4.49 -6.28 2.91
N LEU A 99 -4.71 -4.97 3.05
CA LEU A 99 -4.43 -3.97 2.01
C LEU A 99 -3.50 -2.90 2.57
N THR A 100 -2.27 -2.86 2.09
CA THR A 100 -1.26 -1.88 2.51
C THR A 100 -0.23 -1.63 1.41
N GLY A 101 0.70 -0.71 1.65
CA GLY A 101 1.78 -0.42 0.72
C GLY A 101 2.77 -1.57 0.59
N CYS A 102 3.35 -1.70 -0.60
CA CYS A 102 4.37 -2.71 -0.91
C CYS A 102 5.53 -2.66 0.10
N ALA A 103 6.02 -1.46 0.41
CA ALA A 103 7.12 -1.26 1.35
C ALA A 103 6.83 -1.85 2.74
N HIS A 104 5.59 -1.74 3.24
CA HIS A 104 5.21 -2.32 4.53
C HIS A 104 5.24 -3.85 4.50
N ILE A 105 4.70 -4.47 3.44
CA ILE A 105 4.70 -5.93 3.32
C ILE A 105 6.14 -6.46 3.27
N LEU A 106 6.99 -5.81 2.49
CA LEU A 106 8.40 -6.21 2.36
C LEU A 106 9.20 -5.99 3.64
N ALA A 107 8.93 -4.90 4.37
CA ALA A 107 9.62 -4.57 5.61
C ALA A 107 9.17 -5.45 6.79
N SER A 108 7.94 -5.94 6.79
CA SER A 108 7.41 -6.77 7.88
C SER A 108 8.15 -8.10 8.01
N GLN A 109 8.69 -8.63 6.90
CA GLN A 109 9.35 -9.94 6.85
C GLN A 109 8.54 -11.06 7.50
N GLU A 110 7.20 -10.90 7.57
CA GLU A 110 6.31 -11.89 8.17
C GLU A 110 6.31 -13.18 7.35
N PRO A 111 6.73 -14.29 7.96
CA PRO A 111 6.70 -15.57 7.27
C PRO A 111 5.25 -15.95 6.97
N GLY A 112 5.00 -16.39 5.74
CA GLY A 112 3.67 -16.81 5.34
C GLY A 112 2.76 -15.71 4.83
N VAL A 113 3.28 -14.50 4.59
CA VAL A 113 2.58 -13.43 3.86
C VAL A 113 3.18 -13.24 2.48
N VAL A 114 2.34 -13.22 1.46
CA VAL A 114 2.72 -13.02 0.06
C VAL A 114 2.07 -11.74 -0.46
N ALA A 115 2.87 -10.85 -1.04
CA ALA A 115 2.36 -9.66 -1.70
C ALA A 115 1.81 -9.99 -3.09
N ARG A 116 0.64 -9.43 -3.42
CA ARG A 116 0.03 -9.51 -4.76
C ARG A 116 -0.50 -8.15 -5.18
N GLN A 117 -0.34 -7.83 -6.45
CA GLN A 117 -0.91 -6.64 -7.06
C GLN A 117 -2.40 -6.84 -7.36
N LEU A 118 -3.15 -5.74 -7.33
CA LEU A 118 -4.50 -5.72 -7.92
C LEU A 118 -4.41 -5.71 -9.45
N THR A 119 -5.46 -6.20 -10.11
CA THR A 119 -5.60 -6.15 -11.57
C THR A 119 -5.72 -4.70 -12.05
N GLY A 120 -5.21 -4.43 -13.24
CA GLY A 120 -5.23 -3.10 -13.83
C GLY A 120 -4.11 -2.19 -13.34
N ARG A 121 -4.32 -0.87 -13.38
CA ARG A 121 -3.34 0.10 -12.89
C ARG A 121 -3.29 0.03 -11.36
N SER A 122 -2.12 -0.33 -10.83
CA SER A 122 -1.91 -0.40 -9.38
C SER A 122 -2.19 0.96 -8.73
N PRO A 123 -3.10 1.01 -7.75
CA PRO A 123 -3.30 2.21 -6.98
C PRO A 123 -2.04 2.56 -6.20
N LEU A 124 -1.77 3.86 -6.04
CA LEU A 124 -0.64 4.33 -5.26
C LEU A 124 -1.13 4.90 -3.94
N LEU A 125 -0.44 4.56 -2.87
CA LEU A 125 -0.56 5.21 -1.57
C LEU A 125 0.45 6.36 -1.52
N THR A 126 -0.05 7.59 -1.48
CA THR A 126 0.81 8.78 -1.48
C THR A 126 1.07 9.25 -0.06
N THR A 127 2.32 9.55 0.24
CA THR A 127 2.76 10.23 1.46
C THR A 127 3.06 11.68 1.14
N TYR A 128 2.52 12.58 1.96
CA TYR A 128 2.66 14.02 1.82
C TYR A 128 3.54 14.57 2.93
N LEU A 129 4.36 15.55 2.58
CA LEU A 129 5.03 16.43 3.55
C LEU A 129 4.09 17.56 3.88
N LEU A 130 3.76 17.71 5.15
CA LEU A 130 2.96 18.82 5.68
C LEU A 130 3.88 19.91 6.20
N ARG A 131 3.72 21.13 5.69
CA ARG A 131 4.46 22.31 6.15
C ARG A 131 3.56 23.53 6.23
N PRO A 132 3.92 24.53 7.04
CA PRO A 132 3.25 25.81 7.02
C PRO A 132 3.30 26.47 5.63
N GLU A 133 2.29 27.26 5.29
CA GLU A 133 2.31 28.15 4.13
C GLU A 133 3.44 29.17 4.25
N GLY A 134 3.91 29.64 3.10
CA GLY A 134 4.97 30.62 3.00
C GLY A 134 6.34 30.03 2.64
N ALA A 135 7.35 30.91 2.59
CA ALA A 135 8.70 30.51 2.27
C ALA A 135 9.29 29.65 3.42
N PRO A 136 9.81 28.46 3.12
CA PRO A 136 10.45 27.64 4.13
C PRO A 136 11.73 28.31 4.65
N SER A 137 12.07 28.08 5.91
CA SER A 137 13.39 28.46 6.43
C SER A 137 14.48 27.72 5.66
N GLU A 138 15.69 28.24 5.66
CA GLU A 138 16.82 27.62 4.94
C GLU A 138 17.03 26.15 5.35
N MET A 139 16.90 25.86 6.66
CA MET A 139 17.01 24.50 7.18
C MET A 139 15.89 23.61 6.63
N LEU A 140 14.66 24.12 6.59
CA LEU A 140 13.50 23.41 6.07
C LEU A 140 13.62 23.17 4.56
N ALA A 141 14.10 24.17 3.79
CA ALA A 141 14.34 24.04 2.37
C ALA A 141 15.36 22.91 2.10
N ARG A 142 16.49 22.90 2.79
CA ARG A 142 17.49 21.82 2.67
C ARG A 142 16.94 20.44 3.04
N PHE A 143 16.04 20.39 4.02
CA PHE A 143 15.38 19.14 4.39
C PHE A 143 14.43 18.68 3.29
N ILE A 144 13.62 19.59 2.72
CA ILE A 144 12.69 19.30 1.61
C ILE A 144 13.48 18.78 0.40
N ASP A 145 14.57 19.46 0.02
CA ASP A 145 15.44 19.04 -1.08
C ASP A 145 15.97 17.61 -0.87
N ARG A 146 16.38 17.28 0.36
CA ARG A 146 16.83 15.94 0.70
C ARG A 146 15.71 14.89 0.62
N VAL A 147 14.52 15.23 1.13
CA VAL A 147 13.36 14.32 1.09
C VAL A 147 12.94 14.05 -0.34
N GLN A 148 12.97 15.07 -1.20
CA GLN A 148 12.65 14.92 -2.63
C GLN A 148 13.76 14.19 -3.41
N ALA A 149 15.03 14.35 -2.99
CA ALA A 149 16.16 13.64 -3.59
C ALA A 149 16.26 12.17 -3.15
N ILE A 150 15.63 11.81 -2.02
CA ILE A 150 15.38 10.40 -1.70
C ILE A 150 14.23 9.99 -2.63
N GLU A 151 14.57 9.58 -3.84
CA GLU A 151 13.61 8.86 -4.66
C GLU A 151 12.99 7.78 -3.77
N SER A 152 11.66 7.73 -3.75
CA SER A 152 10.96 6.57 -3.21
C SER A 152 11.73 5.35 -3.69
N PRO A 153 12.13 4.41 -2.80
CA PRO A 153 12.86 3.23 -3.22
C PRO A 153 12.14 2.74 -4.45
N GLU A 154 12.78 2.91 -5.58
CA GLU A 154 12.21 2.94 -6.93
C GLU A 154 11.06 1.96 -6.99
N GLY A 155 9.87 2.47 -7.28
CA GLY A 155 8.71 1.61 -7.40
C GLY A 155 9.15 0.43 -8.18
N SER A 156 9.29 -0.69 -7.53
CA SER A 156 10.03 -1.87 -7.95
C SER A 156 9.98 -1.97 -9.45
N ARG A 157 11.11 -1.72 -10.10
CA ARG A 157 11.30 -2.28 -11.45
C ARG A 157 10.81 -3.70 -11.31
N PRO A 158 9.84 -4.15 -12.10
CA PRO A 158 9.51 -5.56 -12.13
C PRO A 158 10.84 -6.26 -12.25
N THR A 159 11.15 -7.15 -11.33
CA THR A 159 12.39 -7.92 -11.31
C THR A 159 12.53 -8.45 -12.73
N PRO A 160 13.55 -8.04 -13.51
CA PRO A 160 13.74 -8.59 -14.84
C PRO A 160 14.25 -10.00 -14.62
N GLY A 161 13.48 -10.99 -15.00
CA GLY A 161 13.95 -12.33 -15.07
C GLY A 161 13.30 -13.31 -14.14
N LEU A 162 12.09 -13.64 -14.48
CA LEU A 162 11.61 -15.01 -14.56
C LEU A 162 10.64 -15.04 -15.73
N ASP A 163 11.17 -14.72 -16.90
CA ASP A 163 10.59 -15.15 -18.16
C ASP A 163 10.69 -16.68 -18.18
N ALA A 164 9.60 -17.30 -17.76
CA ALA A 164 9.35 -18.71 -18.00
C ALA A 164 8.93 -18.88 -19.49
N ASP A 165 9.84 -18.55 -20.38
CA ASP A 165 9.67 -18.82 -21.82
C ASP A 165 10.99 -19.34 -22.39
N SER A 166 11.44 -20.47 -21.86
CA SER A 166 12.52 -21.25 -22.41
C SER A 166 12.38 -22.71 -22.00
N LEU A 167 11.25 -23.30 -22.32
CA LEU A 167 11.15 -24.74 -22.50
C LEU A 167 10.51 -24.98 -23.87
N GLU A 168 11.31 -24.74 -24.93
CA GLU A 168 11.10 -25.42 -26.20
C GLU A 168 11.38 -26.88 -25.99
N GLU A 169 10.39 -27.70 -26.31
CA GLU A 169 10.52 -29.13 -26.51
C GLU A 169 11.51 -29.41 -27.65
N PRO A 170 12.36 -30.42 -27.53
CA PRO A 170 12.87 -31.13 -28.71
C PRO A 170 12.02 -32.35 -28.98
N ALA A 171 11.73 -32.48 -30.26
CA ALA A 171 11.11 -33.56 -31.00
C ALA A 171 11.21 -35.00 -30.46
#